data_53f3b9daa47331dec0f388db4594fdfc
#
_entry.id   53f3b9daa47331dec0f388db4594fdfc
#
_cell.length_a   1.000
_cell.length_b   1.000
_cell.length_c   1.000
_cell.angle_alpha   90.00
_cell.angle_beta   90.00
_cell.angle_gamma   90.00
#
_symmetry.space_group_name_H-M   'P 1'
#
loop_
_entity.id
_entity.type
_entity.pdbx_description
1 polymer ?
#
loop_
_entity_poly.entity_id
_entity_poly.type
_entity_poly.pdbx_seq_one_letter_code
_entity_poly.pdbx_strand_id
1 'polypeptide(L)'
;MQRVIDSHFHIWRQQDLPWLVGPMVPRIFGPYEPIKRDYPIEEFLADQRGSGVEKAIYVQTNWAKDHFEEEVAWVQKTADETGWPHAIVGFADMTVDDVRPQLDRLKRYPLLRGVRMQLHWHETPEFQFAPSADQVVDSKVRENIGHLKDYGLSFDLQLFPGQMKDGARLVEEHPETNFILTHAGMLIDPSAETTEAWKAGLRHFAGKPNFFAKLSGLGTFSHMNDPALIAYVVDHALGILGSERLTFGSNFPIEKLWTDHASLLGAYRGAVNPHGPEAAADIFWNTAQRVYLPA
;
A
#
# COMPACT_ATOMS: atom_id res chain seq x y z
N MET A 1 15.35 17.78 10.75
CA MET A 1 14.60 17.27 9.56
C MET A 1 13.42 16.49 10.10
N GLN A 2 12.24 16.54 9.47
CA GLN A 2 11.09 15.75 9.87
C GLN A 2 11.38 14.27 9.66
N ARG A 3 11.17 13.46 10.70
CA ARG A 3 11.30 12.00 10.64
C ARG A 3 10.18 11.41 9.76
N VAL A 4 10.51 10.38 9.02
CA VAL A 4 9.58 9.72 8.10
C VAL A 4 9.62 8.21 8.29
N ILE A 5 8.44 7.59 8.33
CA ILE A 5 8.25 6.16 8.08
C ILE A 5 7.66 6.03 6.68
N ASP A 6 8.37 5.36 5.79
CA ASP A 6 7.84 4.98 4.48
C ASP A 6 6.96 3.73 4.65
N SER A 7 5.64 3.90 4.61
CA SER A 7 4.70 2.81 4.87
C SER A 7 4.42 1.91 3.67
N HIS A 8 5.05 2.18 2.52
CA HIS A 8 4.81 1.42 1.30
C HIS A 8 5.98 1.51 0.34
N PHE A 9 6.88 0.55 0.42
CA PHE A 9 7.95 0.38 -0.56
C PHE A 9 8.14 -1.09 -0.90
N HIS A 10 8.93 -1.37 -1.93
CA HIS A 10 9.23 -2.70 -2.41
C HIS A 10 10.74 -2.89 -2.60
N ILE A 11 11.19 -4.12 -2.45
CA ILE A 11 12.45 -4.63 -2.95
C ILE A 11 12.18 -5.95 -3.65
N TRP A 12 13.01 -6.34 -4.60
CA TRP A 12 12.85 -7.61 -5.30
C TRP A 12 14.11 -8.08 -6.00
N ARG A 13 14.14 -9.37 -6.29
CA ARG A 13 15.01 -9.97 -7.30
C ARG A 13 14.13 -10.27 -8.51
N GLN A 14 14.54 -9.86 -9.70
CA GLN A 14 13.76 -10.02 -10.93
C GLN A 14 13.31 -11.46 -11.16
N GLN A 15 14.19 -12.41 -10.89
CA GLN A 15 13.96 -13.84 -11.13
C GLN A 15 12.79 -14.43 -10.34
N ASP A 16 12.42 -13.82 -9.21
CA ASP A 16 11.36 -14.32 -8.32
C ASP A 16 9.97 -13.78 -8.69
N LEU A 17 9.92 -12.81 -9.61
CA LEU A 17 8.70 -12.12 -10.00
C LEU A 17 8.22 -12.54 -11.38
N PRO A 18 7.19 -13.39 -11.51
CA PRO A 18 6.68 -13.82 -12.81
C PRO A 18 6.38 -12.67 -13.77
N TRP A 19 5.90 -11.54 -13.24
CA TRP A 19 5.57 -10.37 -14.02
C TRP A 19 6.80 -9.57 -14.52
N LEU A 20 7.99 -9.74 -13.89
CA LEU A 20 9.25 -9.14 -14.36
C LEU A 20 10.05 -10.09 -15.26
N VAL A 21 9.93 -11.41 -15.06
CA VAL A 21 10.58 -12.40 -15.91
C VAL A 21 9.86 -12.56 -17.25
N GLY A 22 8.52 -12.51 -17.21
CA GLY A 22 7.67 -12.69 -18.38
C GLY A 22 7.78 -11.59 -19.43
N PRO A 23 7.05 -11.71 -20.55
CA PRO A 23 6.96 -10.65 -21.54
C PRO A 23 6.33 -9.39 -20.94
N MET A 24 6.68 -8.23 -21.55
CA MET A 24 6.00 -6.97 -21.19
C MET A 24 4.52 -7.06 -21.51
N VAL A 25 3.70 -6.72 -20.52
CA VAL A 25 2.24 -6.62 -20.67
C VAL A 25 1.77 -5.24 -20.18
N PRO A 26 0.68 -4.69 -20.69
CA PRO A 26 0.12 -3.44 -20.18
C PRO A 26 -0.12 -3.52 -18.67
N ARG A 27 0.24 -2.45 -17.96
CA ARG A 27 0.09 -2.28 -16.52
C ARG A 27 -0.43 -0.89 -16.19
N ILE A 28 -1.10 -0.73 -15.05
CA ILE A 28 -1.65 0.55 -14.59
C ILE A 28 -0.57 1.64 -14.45
N PHE A 29 0.67 1.26 -14.19
CA PHE A 29 1.82 2.17 -14.08
C PHE A 29 2.61 2.32 -15.40
N GLY A 30 2.01 1.92 -16.53
CA GLY A 30 2.57 2.11 -17.86
C GLY A 30 3.78 1.24 -18.18
N PRO A 31 4.65 1.69 -19.10
CA PRO A 31 5.88 0.98 -19.47
C PRO A 31 6.84 0.86 -18.28
N TYR A 32 7.25 -0.37 -17.95
CA TYR A 32 8.06 -0.65 -16.76
C TYR A 32 9.44 -1.26 -17.06
N GLU A 33 9.92 -1.11 -18.29
CA GLU A 33 11.24 -1.60 -18.71
C GLU A 33 12.37 -1.18 -17.74
N PRO A 34 12.44 0.09 -17.23
CA PRO A 34 13.52 0.52 -16.35
C PRO A 34 13.59 -0.20 -15.00
N ILE A 35 12.48 -0.79 -14.55
CA ILE A 35 12.41 -1.56 -13.30
C ILE A 35 12.40 -3.08 -13.51
N LYS A 36 12.54 -3.55 -14.76
CA LYS A 36 12.63 -4.97 -15.11
C LYS A 36 14.04 -5.52 -14.83
N ARG A 37 14.44 -5.43 -13.60
CA ARG A 37 15.74 -5.81 -13.03
C ARG A 37 15.63 -6.01 -11.53
N ASP A 38 16.70 -6.43 -10.88
CA ASP A 38 16.77 -6.44 -9.42
C ASP A 38 16.64 -5.02 -8.84
N TYR A 39 15.96 -4.90 -7.72
CA TYR A 39 15.91 -3.70 -6.89
C TYR A 39 16.14 -4.12 -5.44
N PRO A 40 17.41 -4.24 -5.01
CA PRO A 40 17.77 -4.68 -3.67
C PRO A 40 17.64 -3.55 -2.64
N ILE A 41 17.72 -3.92 -1.37
CA ILE A 41 17.59 -2.96 -0.25
C ILE A 41 18.66 -1.86 -0.29
N GLU A 42 19.87 -2.16 -0.75
CA GLU A 42 20.97 -1.20 -0.86
C GLU A 42 20.63 -0.06 -1.83
N GLU A 43 19.92 -0.38 -2.92
CA GLU A 43 19.47 0.64 -3.88
C GLU A 43 18.36 1.51 -3.27
N PHE A 44 17.39 0.93 -2.58
CA PHE A 44 16.38 1.71 -1.85
C PHE A 44 17.03 2.65 -0.82
N LEU A 45 17.99 2.15 -0.04
CA LEU A 45 18.72 2.96 0.94
C LEU A 45 19.54 4.08 0.28
N ALA A 46 20.06 3.85 -0.93
CA ALA A 46 20.72 4.90 -1.70
C ALA A 46 19.72 5.96 -2.22
N ASP A 47 18.57 5.53 -2.74
CA ASP A 47 17.52 6.40 -3.26
C ASP A 47 16.95 7.32 -2.17
N GLN A 48 16.73 6.81 -0.96
CA GLN A 48 16.16 7.60 0.15
C GLN A 48 17.22 8.37 0.96
N ARG A 49 18.50 8.30 0.61
CA ARG A 49 19.59 8.91 1.41
C ARG A 49 19.36 10.40 1.63
N GLY A 50 19.46 10.84 2.88
CA GLY A 50 19.29 12.25 3.26
C GLY A 50 17.85 12.75 3.24
N SER A 51 16.86 11.89 2.97
CA SER A 51 15.43 12.25 2.92
C SER A 51 14.80 12.42 4.31
N GLY A 52 15.39 11.83 5.37
CA GLY A 52 14.80 11.75 6.71
C GLY A 52 13.92 10.51 6.92
N VAL A 53 13.88 9.56 5.97
CA VAL A 53 13.28 8.25 6.18
C VAL A 53 14.14 7.47 7.16
N GLU A 54 13.57 7.09 8.29
CA GLU A 54 14.24 6.34 9.36
C GLU A 54 13.72 4.91 9.47
N LYS A 55 12.52 4.65 8.97
CA LYS A 55 11.90 3.31 8.93
C LYS A 55 11.14 3.12 7.62
N ALA A 56 10.99 1.85 7.22
CA ALA A 56 10.18 1.51 6.05
C ALA A 56 9.44 0.19 6.24
N ILE A 57 8.26 0.09 5.61
CA ILE A 57 7.38 -1.07 5.64
C ILE A 57 7.36 -1.69 4.25
N TYR A 58 7.88 -2.90 4.15
CA TYR A 58 7.82 -3.67 2.91
C TYR A 58 6.40 -4.12 2.60
N VAL A 59 6.00 -3.99 1.35
CA VAL A 59 4.73 -4.54 0.85
C VAL A 59 5.01 -5.54 -0.26
N GLN A 60 4.35 -6.69 -0.21
CA GLN A 60 4.49 -7.81 -1.15
C GLN A 60 4.47 -7.36 -2.62
N THR A 61 5.16 -8.10 -3.51
CA THR A 61 5.45 -7.71 -4.90
C THR A 61 4.87 -8.64 -5.96
N ASN A 62 3.92 -9.48 -5.58
CA ASN A 62 3.30 -10.48 -6.46
C ASN A 62 4.29 -11.55 -6.97
N TRP A 63 4.98 -12.20 -6.05
CA TRP A 63 5.62 -13.49 -6.33
C TRP A 63 4.57 -14.51 -6.81
N ALA A 64 4.99 -15.64 -7.35
CA ALA A 64 4.04 -16.72 -7.60
C ALA A 64 3.28 -17.05 -6.30
N LYS A 65 1.97 -17.30 -6.39
CA LYS A 65 1.11 -17.43 -5.19
C LYS A 65 1.54 -18.53 -4.23
N ASP A 66 2.11 -19.61 -4.76
CA ASP A 66 2.66 -20.73 -3.99
C ASP A 66 4.00 -20.42 -3.31
N HIS A 67 4.67 -19.34 -3.70
CA HIS A 67 5.92 -18.84 -3.12
C HIS A 67 5.72 -17.68 -2.12
N PHE A 68 4.52 -17.50 -1.57
CA PHE A 68 4.19 -16.42 -0.66
C PHE A 68 5.02 -16.40 0.63
N GLU A 69 5.40 -17.59 1.13
CA GLU A 69 6.25 -17.71 2.31
C GLU A 69 7.72 -17.38 2.01
N GLU A 70 8.21 -17.82 0.85
CA GLU A 70 9.58 -17.56 0.41
C GLU A 70 9.84 -16.07 0.21
N GLU A 71 8.83 -15.31 -0.26
CA GLU A 71 8.90 -13.84 -0.33
C GLU A 71 9.14 -13.24 1.05
N VAL A 72 8.31 -13.61 2.03
CA VAL A 72 8.42 -13.09 3.41
C VAL A 72 9.73 -13.55 4.06
N ALA A 73 10.14 -14.80 3.84
CA ALA A 73 11.41 -15.34 4.34
C ALA A 73 12.62 -14.56 3.81
N TRP A 74 12.63 -14.26 2.52
CA TRP A 74 13.70 -13.49 1.90
C TRP A 74 13.76 -12.05 2.44
N VAL A 75 12.62 -11.38 2.60
CA VAL A 75 12.56 -10.03 3.15
C VAL A 75 12.95 -10.00 4.63
N GLN A 76 12.52 -11.00 5.41
CA GLN A 76 12.93 -11.12 6.81
C GLN A 76 14.45 -11.30 6.92
N LYS A 77 15.04 -12.18 6.10
CA LYS A 77 16.49 -12.36 6.04
C LYS A 77 17.21 -11.05 5.68
N THR A 78 16.70 -10.31 4.69
CA THR A 78 17.25 -9.00 4.33
C THR A 78 17.23 -8.05 5.54
N ALA A 79 16.14 -8.04 6.31
CA ALA A 79 16.03 -7.21 7.50
C ALA A 79 17.00 -7.65 8.60
N ASP A 80 17.19 -8.93 8.81
CA ASP A 80 18.12 -9.47 9.81
C ASP A 80 19.58 -9.11 9.47
N GLU A 81 19.92 -9.04 8.18
CA GLU A 81 21.27 -8.70 7.69
C GLU A 81 21.56 -7.20 7.65
N THR A 82 20.54 -6.38 7.39
CA THR A 82 20.73 -4.94 7.09
C THR A 82 20.07 -3.99 8.08
N GLY A 83 19.15 -4.48 8.92
CA GLY A 83 18.27 -3.68 9.76
C GLY A 83 17.05 -3.10 9.02
N TRP A 84 16.85 -3.44 7.73
CA TRP A 84 15.74 -2.98 6.88
C TRP A 84 15.09 -4.12 6.10
N PRO A 85 13.76 -4.13 5.90
CA PRO A 85 12.74 -3.21 6.43
C PRO A 85 12.44 -3.43 7.92
N HIS A 86 11.52 -2.61 8.47
CA HIS A 86 11.12 -2.65 9.87
C HIS A 86 9.81 -3.41 10.10
N ALA A 87 9.02 -3.64 9.06
CA ALA A 87 7.84 -4.49 9.05
C ALA A 87 7.57 -5.02 7.64
N ILE A 88 6.76 -6.08 7.56
CA ILE A 88 6.43 -6.78 6.33
C ILE A 88 4.91 -6.88 6.22
N VAL A 89 4.38 -6.49 5.05
CA VAL A 89 3.04 -6.82 4.59
C VAL A 89 3.20 -7.89 3.50
N GLY A 90 2.93 -9.14 3.86
CA GLY A 90 3.09 -10.30 2.98
C GLY A 90 1.86 -10.55 2.10
N PHE A 91 1.89 -11.62 1.31
CA PHE A 91 0.72 -12.12 0.58
C PHE A 91 0.09 -13.28 1.33
N ALA A 92 -1.26 -13.33 1.36
CA ALA A 92 -2.03 -14.52 1.69
C ALA A 92 -3.23 -14.59 0.74
N ASP A 93 -3.54 -15.76 0.21
CA ASP A 93 -4.65 -15.97 -0.73
C ASP A 93 -5.97 -16.13 0.03
N MET A 94 -6.76 -15.07 0.09
CA MET A 94 -8.06 -15.06 0.74
C MET A 94 -9.14 -15.83 -0.04
N THR A 95 -8.83 -16.37 -1.22
CA THR A 95 -9.78 -17.14 -2.03
C THR A 95 -9.77 -18.64 -1.72
N VAL A 96 -8.82 -19.12 -0.91
CA VAL A 96 -8.74 -20.54 -0.50
C VAL A 96 -9.87 -20.91 0.47
N ASP A 97 -10.08 -22.21 0.68
CA ASP A 97 -11.11 -22.68 1.60
C ASP A 97 -10.82 -22.30 3.07
N ASP A 98 -9.55 -22.29 3.45
CA ASP A 98 -9.09 -21.90 4.78
C ASP A 98 -7.71 -21.25 4.68
N VAL A 99 -7.60 -19.97 5.03
CA VAL A 99 -6.36 -19.19 4.96
C VAL A 99 -5.42 -19.45 6.15
N ARG A 100 -5.95 -19.99 7.26
CA ARG A 100 -5.17 -20.15 8.52
C ARG A 100 -3.87 -20.93 8.34
N PRO A 101 -3.79 -22.02 7.54
CA PRO A 101 -2.51 -22.69 7.28
C PRO A 101 -1.45 -21.80 6.64
N GLN A 102 -1.85 -20.81 5.80
CA GLN A 102 -0.93 -19.82 5.25
C GLN A 102 -0.51 -18.83 6.34
N LEU A 103 -1.45 -18.33 7.14
CA LEU A 103 -1.17 -17.39 8.22
C LEU A 103 -0.26 -18.01 9.30
N ASP A 104 -0.43 -19.29 9.64
CA ASP A 104 0.44 -20.01 10.56
C ASP A 104 1.89 -20.07 10.08
N ARG A 105 2.09 -20.27 8.76
CA ARG A 105 3.43 -20.24 8.16
C ARG A 105 4.03 -18.85 8.19
N LEU A 106 3.26 -17.85 7.79
CA LEU A 106 3.69 -16.45 7.74
C LEU A 106 3.99 -15.86 9.13
N LYS A 107 3.25 -16.27 10.16
CA LYS A 107 3.40 -15.75 11.52
C LYS A 107 4.73 -16.16 12.19
N ARG A 108 5.48 -17.09 11.58
CA ARG A 108 6.83 -17.46 12.02
C ARG A 108 7.86 -16.34 11.82
N TYR A 109 7.55 -15.37 10.97
CA TYR A 109 8.44 -14.25 10.63
C TYR A 109 8.15 -13.04 11.52
N PRO A 110 9.09 -12.65 12.39
CA PRO A 110 8.86 -11.65 13.44
C PRO A 110 8.45 -10.26 12.92
N LEU A 111 8.83 -9.90 11.69
CA LEU A 111 8.48 -8.59 11.11
C LEU A 111 7.14 -8.57 10.39
N LEU A 112 6.43 -9.71 10.27
CA LEU A 112 5.11 -9.71 9.65
C LEU A 112 4.11 -8.91 10.51
N ARG A 113 3.44 -7.94 9.88
CA ARG A 113 2.44 -7.06 10.51
C ARG A 113 1.11 -7.04 9.78
N GLY A 114 1.09 -7.48 8.55
CA GLY A 114 -0.13 -7.48 7.74
C GLY A 114 0.01 -8.35 6.51
N VAL A 115 -1.09 -8.45 5.79
CA VAL A 115 -1.14 -9.12 4.49
C VAL A 115 -1.87 -8.27 3.49
N ARG A 116 -1.55 -8.46 2.21
CA ARG A 116 -2.22 -7.83 1.08
C ARG A 116 -2.57 -8.87 0.03
N MET A 117 -3.85 -8.94 -0.32
CA MET A 117 -4.33 -9.50 -1.58
C MET A 117 -5.04 -8.37 -2.33
N GLN A 118 -4.61 -8.12 -3.56
CA GLN A 118 -5.17 -7.02 -4.36
C GLN A 118 -6.59 -7.37 -4.82
N LEU A 119 -7.56 -6.55 -4.42
CA LEU A 119 -8.99 -6.73 -4.72
C LEU A 119 -9.51 -5.72 -5.76
N HIS A 120 -8.62 -4.87 -6.28
CA HIS A 120 -9.04 -3.81 -7.19
C HIS A 120 -9.47 -4.36 -8.55
N TRP A 121 -10.60 -3.84 -9.00
CA TRP A 121 -11.17 -4.13 -10.30
C TRP A 121 -11.71 -2.85 -10.94
N HIS A 122 -11.54 -2.73 -12.25
CA HIS A 122 -12.02 -1.61 -13.04
C HIS A 122 -12.52 -2.11 -14.40
N GLU A 123 -13.40 -1.36 -15.06
CA GLU A 123 -13.89 -1.72 -16.39
C GLU A 123 -12.78 -1.73 -17.46
N THR A 124 -11.77 -0.88 -17.29
CA THR A 124 -10.56 -0.85 -18.13
C THR A 124 -9.69 -2.08 -17.82
N PRO A 125 -9.45 -2.98 -18.78
CA PRO A 125 -8.76 -4.25 -18.53
C PRO A 125 -7.37 -4.11 -17.94
N GLU A 126 -6.61 -3.09 -18.34
CA GLU A 126 -5.25 -2.81 -17.84
C GLU A 126 -5.23 -2.44 -16.34
N PHE A 127 -6.38 -2.05 -15.78
CA PHE A 127 -6.52 -1.68 -14.37
C PHE A 127 -7.07 -2.82 -13.52
N GLN A 128 -7.37 -3.97 -14.11
CA GLN A 128 -7.89 -5.13 -13.40
C GLN A 128 -6.76 -5.93 -12.75
N PHE A 129 -6.96 -6.31 -11.48
CA PHE A 129 -6.16 -7.33 -10.82
C PHE A 129 -7.07 -8.46 -10.30
N ALA A 130 -8.14 -8.10 -9.60
CA ALA A 130 -9.18 -9.05 -9.23
C ALA A 130 -9.93 -9.58 -10.47
N PRO A 131 -10.38 -10.83 -10.47
CA PRO A 131 -11.11 -11.42 -11.59
C PRO A 131 -12.50 -10.80 -11.80
N SER A 132 -13.06 -10.15 -10.77
CA SER A 132 -14.36 -9.46 -10.84
C SER A 132 -14.45 -8.33 -9.83
N ALA A 133 -15.36 -7.39 -10.06
CA ALA A 133 -15.69 -6.31 -9.12
C ALA A 133 -16.18 -6.85 -7.77
N ASP A 134 -16.84 -8.01 -7.79
CA ASP A 134 -17.51 -8.62 -6.63
C ASP A 134 -16.54 -9.38 -5.71
N GLN A 135 -15.24 -9.46 -6.02
CA GLN A 135 -14.31 -10.20 -5.18
C GLN A 135 -14.24 -9.62 -3.75
N VAL A 136 -14.45 -8.34 -3.58
CA VAL A 136 -14.48 -7.68 -2.25
C VAL A 136 -15.69 -8.10 -1.40
N VAL A 137 -16.77 -8.57 -2.04
CA VAL A 137 -17.98 -9.08 -1.37
C VAL A 137 -18.09 -10.60 -1.37
N ASP A 138 -17.12 -11.29 -1.96
CA ASP A 138 -17.06 -12.75 -1.94
C ASP A 138 -17.02 -13.26 -0.50
N SER A 139 -17.93 -14.20 -0.17
CA SER A 139 -18.12 -14.69 1.19
C SER A 139 -16.87 -15.37 1.77
N LYS A 140 -16.14 -16.12 0.94
CA LYS A 140 -14.91 -16.81 1.33
C LYS A 140 -13.79 -15.81 1.61
N VAL A 141 -13.63 -14.80 0.76
CA VAL A 141 -12.64 -13.72 0.97
C VAL A 141 -12.93 -12.99 2.28
N ARG A 142 -14.20 -12.67 2.56
CA ARG A 142 -14.61 -12.00 3.79
C ARG A 142 -14.39 -12.85 5.03
N GLU A 143 -14.76 -14.13 4.98
CA GLU A 143 -14.53 -15.08 6.07
C GLU A 143 -13.03 -15.21 6.37
N ASN A 144 -12.20 -15.40 5.35
CA ASN A 144 -10.76 -15.53 5.51
C ASN A 144 -10.10 -14.26 6.06
N ILE A 145 -10.54 -13.06 5.63
CA ILE A 145 -10.09 -11.80 6.22
C ILE A 145 -10.46 -11.72 7.72
N GLY A 146 -11.59 -12.29 8.12
CA GLY A 146 -12.02 -12.34 9.51
C GLY A 146 -11.05 -13.08 10.44
N HIS A 147 -10.24 -14.01 9.93
CA HIS A 147 -9.23 -14.71 10.72
C HIS A 147 -8.00 -13.85 11.05
N LEU A 148 -7.75 -12.74 10.34
CA LEU A 148 -6.56 -11.91 10.57
C LEU A 148 -6.45 -11.37 11.98
N LYS A 149 -7.57 -11.09 12.64
CA LYS A 149 -7.63 -10.65 14.03
C LYS A 149 -6.95 -11.62 14.99
N ASP A 150 -7.12 -12.93 14.79
CA ASP A 150 -6.57 -13.98 15.64
C ASP A 150 -5.03 -14.06 15.54
N TYR A 151 -4.48 -13.51 14.46
CA TYR A 151 -3.05 -13.40 14.18
C TYR A 151 -2.48 -12.02 14.48
N GLY A 152 -3.32 -11.04 14.85
CA GLY A 152 -2.90 -9.65 15.05
C GLY A 152 -2.33 -9.02 13.77
N LEU A 153 -2.89 -9.37 12.60
CA LEU A 153 -2.46 -8.90 11.29
C LEU A 153 -3.44 -7.86 10.73
N SER A 154 -2.88 -6.84 10.07
CA SER A 154 -3.66 -5.88 9.29
C SER A 154 -3.93 -6.41 7.88
N PHE A 155 -4.88 -5.77 7.18
CA PHE A 155 -5.16 -6.00 5.77
C PHE A 155 -4.92 -4.74 4.94
N ASP A 156 -3.93 -4.77 4.05
CA ASP A 156 -3.71 -3.70 3.08
C ASP A 156 -4.73 -3.84 1.95
N LEU A 157 -5.73 -2.96 1.96
CA LEU A 157 -6.89 -2.96 1.07
C LEU A 157 -6.61 -2.13 -0.17
N GLN A 158 -6.78 -2.69 -1.36
CA GLN A 158 -6.59 -1.97 -2.62
C GLN A 158 -7.88 -2.03 -3.44
N LEU A 159 -8.51 -0.87 -3.64
CA LEU A 159 -9.81 -0.73 -4.31
C LEU A 159 -9.84 0.52 -5.18
N PHE A 160 -10.64 0.47 -6.23
CA PHE A 160 -11.10 1.66 -6.94
C PHE A 160 -12.32 2.30 -6.28
N PRO A 161 -12.64 3.58 -6.56
CA PRO A 161 -13.77 4.30 -5.97
C PRO A 161 -15.10 3.54 -6.03
N GLY A 162 -15.41 2.89 -7.16
CA GLY A 162 -16.63 2.09 -7.33
C GLY A 162 -16.79 0.92 -6.36
N GLN A 163 -15.69 0.41 -5.81
CA GLN A 163 -15.68 -0.71 -4.85
C GLN A 163 -15.67 -0.25 -3.39
N MET A 164 -15.45 1.04 -3.11
CA MET A 164 -15.20 1.52 -1.74
C MET A 164 -16.40 1.38 -0.80
N LYS A 165 -17.62 1.44 -1.32
CA LYS A 165 -18.83 1.20 -0.52
C LYS A 165 -18.83 -0.21 0.08
N ASP A 166 -18.49 -1.20 -0.72
CA ASP A 166 -18.43 -2.59 -0.29
C ASP A 166 -17.18 -2.87 0.56
N GLY A 167 -16.05 -2.21 0.24
CA GLY A 167 -14.87 -2.21 1.12
C GLY A 167 -15.15 -1.63 2.49
N ALA A 168 -15.98 -0.59 2.60
CA ALA A 168 -16.37 -0.02 3.89
C ALA A 168 -17.25 -0.96 4.73
N ARG A 169 -18.08 -1.78 4.09
CA ARG A 169 -18.83 -2.85 4.78
C ARG A 169 -17.89 -3.93 5.29
N LEU A 170 -16.90 -4.33 4.50
CA LEU A 170 -15.88 -5.28 4.93
C LEU A 170 -15.14 -4.77 6.19
N VAL A 171 -14.79 -3.49 6.23
CA VAL A 171 -14.16 -2.85 7.40
C VAL A 171 -15.09 -2.88 8.63
N GLU A 172 -16.38 -2.63 8.45
CA GLU A 172 -17.38 -2.68 9.54
C GLU A 172 -17.57 -4.09 10.11
N GLU A 173 -17.51 -5.10 9.27
CA GLU A 173 -17.69 -6.51 9.67
C GLU A 173 -16.51 -7.04 10.48
N HIS A 174 -15.33 -6.45 10.33
CA HIS A 174 -14.11 -6.89 11.00
C HIS A 174 -13.48 -5.78 11.86
N PRO A 175 -14.16 -5.32 12.93
CA PRO A 175 -13.72 -4.16 13.72
C PRO A 175 -12.39 -4.36 14.46
N GLU A 176 -11.96 -5.62 14.64
CA GLU A 176 -10.70 -5.97 15.32
C GLU A 176 -9.50 -6.05 14.36
N THR A 177 -9.74 -5.97 13.05
CA THR A 177 -8.70 -5.96 12.01
C THR A 177 -8.49 -4.53 11.51
N ASN A 178 -7.24 -4.06 11.47
CA ASN A 178 -6.92 -2.78 10.84
C ASN A 178 -6.89 -2.93 9.33
N PHE A 179 -7.58 -2.06 8.61
CA PHE A 179 -7.57 -1.98 7.15
C PHE A 179 -6.84 -0.72 6.70
N ILE A 180 -5.93 -0.89 5.75
CA ILE A 180 -5.13 0.21 5.23
C ILE A 180 -5.34 0.34 3.72
N LEU A 181 -6.12 1.33 3.29
CA LEU A 181 -6.38 1.58 1.88
C LEU A 181 -5.10 2.06 1.19
N THR A 182 -4.64 1.31 0.19
CA THR A 182 -3.44 1.65 -0.56
C THR A 182 -3.73 2.73 -1.61
N HIS A 183 -2.71 3.53 -1.92
CA HIS A 183 -2.72 4.53 -3.00
C HIS A 183 -3.90 5.50 -2.93
N ALA A 184 -4.26 5.90 -1.70
CA ALA A 184 -5.40 6.79 -1.40
C ALA A 184 -6.71 6.37 -2.10
N GLY A 185 -6.87 5.08 -2.46
CA GLY A 185 -8.05 4.59 -3.18
C GLY A 185 -8.03 4.86 -4.68
N MET A 186 -6.83 4.98 -5.27
CA MET A 186 -6.60 4.89 -6.72
C MET A 186 -7.42 5.90 -7.55
N LEU A 187 -7.20 7.19 -7.31
CA LEU A 187 -7.74 8.27 -8.16
C LEU A 187 -7.07 8.21 -9.55
N ILE A 188 -7.85 7.91 -10.58
CA ILE A 188 -7.35 7.64 -11.93
C ILE A 188 -6.93 8.93 -12.64
N ASP A 189 -7.76 9.97 -12.54
CA ASP A 189 -7.55 11.26 -13.19
C ASP A 189 -8.19 12.41 -12.38
N PRO A 190 -7.80 13.67 -12.64
CA PRO A 190 -8.34 14.83 -11.92
C PRO A 190 -9.64 15.39 -12.51
N SER A 191 -10.38 14.65 -13.34
CA SER A 191 -11.68 15.10 -13.82
C SER A 191 -12.68 15.30 -12.67
N ALA A 192 -13.66 16.16 -12.86
CA ALA A 192 -14.66 16.45 -11.84
C ALA A 192 -15.47 15.19 -11.46
N GLU A 193 -15.81 14.36 -12.44
CA GLU A 193 -16.56 13.11 -12.24
C GLU A 193 -15.75 12.12 -11.37
N THR A 194 -14.50 11.86 -11.76
CA THR A 194 -13.62 10.90 -11.08
C THR A 194 -13.27 11.35 -9.67
N THR A 195 -12.98 12.65 -9.49
CA THR A 195 -12.67 13.21 -8.16
C THR A 195 -13.87 13.21 -7.22
N GLU A 196 -15.10 13.47 -7.70
CA GLU A 196 -16.30 13.39 -6.88
C GLU A 196 -16.61 11.95 -6.49
N ALA A 197 -16.49 11.00 -7.42
CA ALA A 197 -16.65 9.56 -7.14
C ALA A 197 -15.63 9.08 -6.10
N TRP A 198 -14.38 9.50 -6.21
CA TRP A 198 -13.31 9.20 -5.26
C TRP A 198 -13.60 9.76 -3.86
N LYS A 199 -13.99 11.03 -3.76
CA LYS A 199 -14.36 11.67 -2.47
C LYS A 199 -15.59 10.99 -1.84
N ALA A 200 -16.59 10.65 -2.66
CA ALA A 200 -17.76 9.91 -2.19
C ALA A 200 -17.36 8.52 -1.65
N GLY A 201 -16.46 7.84 -2.35
CA GLY A 201 -15.89 6.56 -1.91
C GLY A 201 -15.19 6.67 -0.56
N LEU A 202 -14.29 7.65 -0.38
CA LEU A 202 -13.59 7.86 0.89
C LEU A 202 -14.54 8.17 2.06
N ARG A 203 -15.64 8.91 1.82
CA ARG A 203 -16.63 9.22 2.87
C ARG A 203 -17.26 7.97 3.50
N HIS A 204 -17.32 6.84 2.78
CA HIS A 204 -17.80 5.58 3.37
C HIS A 204 -16.91 5.06 4.51
N PHE A 205 -15.65 5.46 4.54
CA PHE A 205 -14.70 5.06 5.58
C PHE A 205 -14.57 6.09 6.71
N ALA A 206 -15.15 7.29 6.58
CA ALA A 206 -15.06 8.33 7.59
C ALA A 206 -15.60 7.84 8.94
N GLY A 207 -14.85 8.10 10.01
CA GLY A 207 -15.22 7.73 11.37
C GLY A 207 -15.02 6.26 11.74
N LYS A 208 -14.55 5.39 10.82
CA LYS A 208 -14.25 3.98 11.15
C LYS A 208 -12.92 3.87 11.91
N PRO A 209 -12.91 3.35 13.17
CA PRO A 209 -11.73 3.39 14.03
C PRO A 209 -10.58 2.50 13.53
N ASN A 210 -10.89 1.45 12.80
CA ASN A 210 -9.98 0.44 12.27
C ASN A 210 -9.59 0.68 10.80
N PHE A 211 -9.84 1.88 10.26
CA PHE A 211 -9.51 2.23 8.88
C PHE A 211 -8.43 3.30 8.80
N PHE A 212 -7.50 3.11 7.88
CA PHE A 212 -6.39 4.01 7.56
C PHE A 212 -6.21 4.08 6.04
N ALA A 213 -5.46 5.08 5.53
CA ALA A 213 -5.15 5.18 4.11
C ALA A 213 -3.69 5.62 3.89
N LYS A 214 -3.06 5.03 2.87
CA LYS A 214 -1.71 5.40 2.41
C LYS A 214 -1.81 6.46 1.33
N LEU A 215 -1.20 7.59 1.56
CA LEU A 215 -0.87 8.60 0.56
C LEU A 215 0.37 8.10 -0.19
N SER A 216 0.16 7.31 -1.22
CA SER A 216 1.20 6.64 -2.00
C SER A 216 0.71 6.38 -3.42
N GLY A 217 1.61 6.14 -4.37
CA GLY A 217 1.26 5.71 -5.71
C GLY A 217 0.41 6.70 -6.52
N LEU A 218 0.46 7.99 -6.20
CA LEU A 218 -0.38 9.00 -6.84
C LEU A 218 0.06 9.32 -8.28
N GLY A 219 1.30 8.98 -8.63
CA GLY A 219 1.80 9.07 -10.00
C GLY A 219 1.40 7.91 -10.91
N THR A 220 0.81 6.85 -10.36
CA THR A 220 0.58 5.58 -11.06
C THR A 220 -0.19 5.71 -12.37
N PHE A 221 -1.17 6.59 -12.46
CA PHE A 221 -2.00 6.76 -13.66
C PHE A 221 -1.53 7.91 -14.56
N SER A 222 -0.91 8.94 -13.98
CA SER A 222 -0.40 10.10 -14.74
C SER A 222 1.03 9.90 -15.25
N HIS A 223 1.75 8.90 -14.72
CA HIS A 223 3.15 8.60 -14.97
C HIS A 223 4.06 9.83 -14.71
N MET A 224 3.75 10.58 -13.67
CA MET A 224 4.52 11.76 -13.28
C MET A 224 4.40 12.04 -11.78
N ASN A 225 5.38 12.74 -11.24
CA ASN A 225 5.29 13.36 -9.93
C ASN A 225 4.57 14.70 -10.10
N ASP A 226 3.27 14.74 -9.82
CA ASP A 226 2.43 15.94 -9.94
C ASP A 226 2.14 16.54 -8.56
N PRO A 227 2.85 17.61 -8.13
CA PRO A 227 2.61 18.25 -6.84
C PRO A 227 1.19 18.80 -6.68
N ALA A 228 0.52 19.21 -7.77
CA ALA A 228 -0.85 19.74 -7.69
C ALA A 228 -1.85 18.61 -7.40
N LEU A 229 -1.71 17.47 -8.08
CA LEU A 229 -2.52 16.27 -7.79
C LEU A 229 -2.27 15.76 -6.37
N ILE A 230 -1.00 15.71 -5.94
CA ILE A 230 -0.63 15.28 -4.57
C ILE A 230 -1.28 16.22 -3.55
N ALA A 231 -1.20 17.54 -3.73
CA ALA A 231 -1.82 18.50 -2.83
C ALA A 231 -3.35 18.34 -2.80
N TYR A 232 -3.99 18.17 -3.95
CA TYR A 232 -5.42 17.91 -4.05
C TYR A 232 -5.85 16.68 -3.26
N VAL A 233 -5.14 15.55 -3.44
CA VAL A 233 -5.45 14.30 -2.75
C VAL A 233 -5.22 14.42 -1.25
N VAL A 234 -4.10 15.02 -0.83
CA VAL A 234 -3.79 15.26 0.59
C VAL A 234 -4.87 16.10 1.26
N ASP A 235 -5.23 17.24 0.67
CA ASP A 235 -6.23 18.18 1.21
C ASP A 235 -7.58 17.50 1.45
N HIS A 236 -8.09 16.77 0.44
CA HIS A 236 -9.40 16.13 0.52
C HIS A 236 -9.39 14.88 1.41
N ALA A 237 -8.34 14.05 1.33
CA ALA A 237 -8.22 12.88 2.20
C ALA A 237 -8.12 13.29 3.68
N LEU A 238 -7.35 14.34 3.97
CA LEU A 238 -7.21 14.89 5.31
C LEU A 238 -8.55 15.46 5.82
N GLY A 239 -9.25 16.23 4.96
CA GLY A 239 -10.57 16.78 5.31
C GLY A 239 -11.65 15.73 5.55
N ILE A 240 -11.55 14.53 4.93
CA ILE A 240 -12.53 13.45 5.06
C ILE A 240 -12.18 12.49 6.20
N LEU A 241 -10.90 12.12 6.33
CA LEU A 241 -10.45 11.04 7.21
C LEU A 241 -9.78 11.52 8.51
N GLY A 242 -9.19 12.72 8.51
CA GLY A 242 -8.32 13.19 9.58
C GLY A 242 -6.86 12.75 9.40
N SER A 243 -5.90 13.52 9.96
CA SER A 243 -4.47 13.25 9.79
C SER A 243 -4.04 11.92 10.43
N GLU A 244 -4.65 11.58 11.57
CA GLU A 244 -4.36 10.36 12.32
C GLU A 244 -4.77 9.06 11.59
N ARG A 245 -5.45 9.17 10.44
CA ARG A 245 -5.82 8.04 9.57
C ARG A 245 -4.97 7.94 8.31
N LEU A 246 -4.07 8.89 8.09
CA LEU A 246 -3.27 8.96 6.87
C LEU A 246 -1.81 8.62 7.15
N THR A 247 -1.15 7.99 6.18
CA THR A 247 0.29 7.73 6.24
C THR A 247 0.93 7.85 4.87
N PHE A 248 2.18 8.33 4.83
CA PHE A 248 2.98 8.43 3.62
C PHE A 248 3.55 7.06 3.21
N GLY A 249 3.64 6.82 1.90
CA GLY A 249 4.38 5.72 1.30
C GLY A 249 4.96 6.11 -0.06
N SER A 250 6.22 5.76 -0.30
CA SER A 250 6.90 6.14 -1.54
C SER A 250 6.44 5.35 -2.77
N ASN A 251 5.99 4.11 -2.58
CA ASN A 251 5.74 3.16 -3.66
C ASN A 251 6.98 2.89 -4.54
N PHE A 252 8.20 3.10 -3.99
CA PHE A 252 9.44 2.79 -4.70
C PHE A 252 9.64 1.27 -4.82
N PRO A 253 10.15 0.78 -5.98
CA PRO A 253 10.64 1.52 -7.12
C PRO A 253 9.60 1.80 -8.23
N ILE A 254 8.31 1.59 -8.02
CA ILE A 254 7.32 1.90 -9.08
C ILE A 254 7.36 3.40 -9.43
N GLU A 255 7.33 4.28 -8.44
CA GLU A 255 7.42 5.74 -8.66
C GLU A 255 8.78 6.17 -9.26
N LYS A 256 9.82 5.35 -9.16
CA LYS A 256 11.13 5.62 -9.78
C LYS A 256 11.06 5.64 -11.32
N LEU A 257 9.97 5.14 -11.91
CA LEU A 257 9.74 5.22 -13.36
C LEU A 257 9.63 6.67 -13.86
N TRP A 258 9.24 7.62 -13.01
CA TRP A 258 9.01 9.03 -13.41
C TRP A 258 9.54 10.07 -12.41
N THR A 259 10.10 9.66 -11.27
CA THR A 259 10.65 10.61 -10.29
C THR A 259 11.75 9.98 -9.45
N ASP A 260 12.52 10.80 -8.74
CA ASP A 260 13.40 10.36 -7.67
C ASP A 260 12.71 10.48 -6.30
N HIS A 261 13.28 9.79 -5.30
CA HIS A 261 12.69 9.71 -3.96
C HIS A 261 12.64 11.08 -3.25
N ALA A 262 13.67 11.92 -3.43
CA ALA A 262 13.74 13.22 -2.79
C ALA A 262 12.68 14.19 -3.36
N SER A 263 12.50 14.18 -4.68
CA SER A 263 11.48 14.96 -5.39
C SER A 263 10.08 14.52 -4.99
N LEU A 264 9.83 13.21 -4.92
CA LEU A 264 8.54 12.66 -4.47
C LEU A 264 8.21 13.09 -3.05
N LEU A 265 9.10 12.83 -2.10
CA LEU A 265 8.88 13.21 -0.70
C LEU A 265 8.80 14.72 -0.50
N GLY A 266 9.53 15.50 -1.32
CA GLY A 266 9.43 16.95 -1.38
C GLY A 266 8.03 17.42 -1.74
N ALA A 267 7.40 16.81 -2.75
CA ALA A 267 6.03 17.11 -3.17
C ALA A 267 5.02 16.79 -2.05
N TYR A 268 5.14 15.63 -1.39
CA TYR A 268 4.28 15.29 -0.24
C TYR A 268 4.48 16.25 0.95
N ARG A 269 5.73 16.65 1.25
CA ARG A 269 5.98 17.67 2.29
C ARG A 269 5.36 19.01 1.94
N GLY A 270 5.46 19.42 0.68
CA GLY A 270 4.82 20.65 0.17
C GLY A 270 3.30 20.62 0.34
N ALA A 271 2.67 19.46 0.12
CA ALA A 271 1.24 19.27 0.27
C ALA A 271 0.80 19.18 1.76
N VAL A 272 1.57 18.54 2.62
CA VAL A 272 1.17 18.26 4.02
C VAL A 272 1.49 19.44 4.95
N ASN A 273 2.65 20.09 4.81
CA ASN A 273 3.10 21.14 5.74
C ASN A 273 2.12 22.32 5.93
N PRO A 274 1.35 22.75 4.92
CA PRO A 274 0.32 23.80 5.10
C PRO A 274 -0.76 23.43 6.12
N HIS A 275 -0.98 22.14 6.40
CA HIS A 275 -1.96 21.66 7.37
C HIS A 275 -1.42 21.61 8.81
N GLY A 276 -0.19 22.05 9.02
CA GLY A 276 0.42 22.20 10.35
C GLY A 276 1.27 21.01 10.82
N PRO A 277 1.99 21.22 11.93
CA PRO A 277 2.97 20.25 12.42
C PRO A 277 2.34 18.94 12.93
N GLU A 278 1.11 18.97 13.43
CA GLU A 278 0.39 17.79 13.90
C GLU A 278 0.05 16.87 12.72
N ALA A 279 -0.57 17.40 11.66
CA ALA A 279 -0.85 16.65 10.44
C ALA A 279 0.42 16.05 9.83
N ALA A 280 1.50 16.83 9.83
CA ALA A 280 2.79 16.36 9.33
C ALA A 280 3.38 15.23 10.21
N ALA A 281 3.28 15.34 11.54
CA ALA A 281 3.73 14.29 12.44
C ALA A 281 2.91 12.99 12.27
N ASP A 282 1.61 13.10 12.11
CA ASP A 282 0.72 11.96 11.90
C ASP A 282 1.03 11.25 10.59
N ILE A 283 1.00 11.99 9.47
CA ILE A 283 1.13 11.42 8.12
C ILE A 283 2.53 10.82 7.92
N PHE A 284 3.58 11.48 8.39
CA PHE A 284 4.94 11.03 8.15
C PHE A 284 5.48 10.06 9.21
N TRP A 285 4.81 9.93 10.37
CA TRP A 285 5.35 9.10 11.43
C TRP A 285 4.29 8.36 12.27
N ASN A 286 3.43 9.10 12.98
CA ASN A 286 2.64 8.53 14.08
C ASN A 286 1.69 7.43 13.61
N THR A 287 1.01 7.62 12.49
CA THR A 287 0.04 6.65 11.96
C THR A 287 0.73 5.35 11.55
N ALA A 288 1.80 5.41 10.78
CA ALA A 288 2.54 4.20 10.39
C ALA A 288 3.16 3.50 11.61
N GLN A 289 3.68 4.26 12.59
CA GLN A 289 4.22 3.71 13.84
C GLN A 289 3.13 2.94 14.60
N ARG A 290 1.94 3.51 14.72
CA ARG A 290 0.81 2.89 15.44
C ARG A 290 0.30 1.63 14.74
N VAL A 291 0.19 1.66 13.42
CA VAL A 291 -0.43 0.59 12.64
C VAL A 291 0.50 -0.59 12.40
N TYR A 292 1.76 -0.33 12.06
CA TYR A 292 2.69 -1.38 11.63
C TYR A 292 3.81 -1.68 12.63
N LEU A 293 4.09 -0.77 13.55
CA LEU A 293 5.23 -0.85 14.46
C LEU A 293 4.79 -0.60 15.92
N PRO A 294 3.73 -1.30 16.40
CA PRO A 294 3.33 -1.15 17.81
C PRO A 294 4.52 -1.48 18.73
N ALA A 295 4.53 -0.87 19.92
CA ALA A 295 5.57 -1.05 20.93
C ALA A 295 5.64 -2.49 21.44
#